data_36d71246e07022606b0929a4a0de1f4e
#
_entry.id   36d71246e07022606b0929a4a0de1f4e
#
_cell.length_a   1.000
_cell.length_b   1.000
_cell.length_c   1.000
_cell.angle_alpha   90.00
_cell.angle_beta   90.00
_cell.angle_gamma   90.00
#
_symmetry.space_group_name_H-M   'P 1'
#
loop_
_entity.id
_entity.type
_entity.pdbx_description
1 polymer ?
#
loop_
_entity_poly.entity_id
_entity_poly.type
_entity_poly.pdbx_seq_one_letter_code
_entity_poly.pdbx_strand_id
1 'polypeptide(L)'
;MTLSPEKLAELAKEVRSYLGLRTYMVGVKLLEHEEDLPAKARRPLRHFGSRLPACRALNVARTYGWVIGQTLEDTFCVLGAAAFGMVERPDYLLASGLIGHHARDEEAERALWEALRARFLEPGA
;
A
#
# COMPACT_ATOMS: atom_id res chain seq x y z
N MET A 1 18.22 9.61 -9.50
CA MET A 1 18.55 10.68 -8.53
C MET A 1 17.62 10.52 -7.33
N THR A 2 18.19 10.19 -6.20
CA THR A 2 17.41 9.98 -4.97
C THR A 2 17.40 11.30 -4.18
N LEU A 3 16.21 11.82 -3.91
CA LEU A 3 16.05 13.02 -3.09
C LEU A 3 16.31 12.68 -1.62
N SER A 4 16.98 13.59 -0.88
CA SER A 4 17.13 13.41 0.57
C SER A 4 15.77 13.52 1.29
N PRO A 5 15.63 12.92 2.47
CA PRO A 5 14.39 13.03 3.26
C PRO A 5 13.99 14.48 3.55
N GLU A 6 14.96 15.36 3.80
CA GLU A 6 14.75 16.79 4.05
C GLU A 6 14.16 17.47 2.81
N LYS A 7 14.72 17.18 1.63
CA LYS A 7 14.23 17.73 0.38
C LYS A 7 12.84 17.24 0.03
N LEU A 8 12.55 15.97 0.30
CA LEU A 8 11.19 15.43 0.14
C LEU A 8 10.19 16.13 1.08
N ALA A 9 10.57 16.37 2.34
CA ALA A 9 9.72 17.06 3.29
C ALA A 9 9.45 18.52 2.89
N GLU A 10 10.46 19.21 2.35
CA GLU A 10 10.33 20.57 1.82
C GLU A 10 9.35 20.61 0.63
N LEU A 11 9.55 19.74 -0.36
CA LEU A 11 8.66 19.61 -1.51
C LEU A 11 7.23 19.27 -1.13
N ALA A 12 7.05 18.34 -0.18
CA ALA A 12 5.73 17.98 0.32
C ALA A 12 5.02 19.17 0.97
N LYS A 13 5.74 19.98 1.74
CA LYS A 13 5.22 21.21 2.34
C LYS A 13 4.81 22.25 1.29
N GLU A 14 5.65 22.43 0.28
CA GLU A 14 5.40 23.37 -0.81
C GLU A 14 4.18 22.95 -1.64
N VAL A 15 4.11 21.68 -2.06
CA VAL A 15 2.98 21.14 -2.82
C VAL A 15 1.68 21.23 -2.00
N ARG A 16 1.74 20.88 -0.72
CA ARG A 16 0.61 20.97 0.18
C ARG A 16 0.07 22.41 0.28
N SER A 17 0.96 23.37 0.41
CA SER A 17 0.62 24.79 0.47
C SER A 17 0.03 25.28 -0.83
N TYR A 18 0.67 24.95 -1.95
CA TYR A 18 0.25 25.37 -3.29
C TYR A 18 -1.13 24.83 -3.67
N LEU A 19 -1.41 23.58 -3.36
CA LEU A 19 -2.69 22.91 -3.64
C LEU A 19 -3.76 23.13 -2.56
N GLY A 20 -3.45 23.82 -1.47
CA GLY A 20 -4.38 24.02 -0.35
C GLY A 20 -4.80 22.72 0.34
N LEU A 21 -3.94 21.69 0.34
CA LEU A 21 -4.27 20.40 0.92
C LEU A 21 -4.36 20.48 2.45
N ARG A 22 -5.46 19.95 2.99
CA ARG A 22 -5.67 19.88 4.46
C ARG A 22 -5.08 18.63 5.09
N THR A 23 -4.65 17.66 4.27
CA THR A 23 -4.05 16.39 4.71
C THR A 23 -2.55 16.39 4.49
N TYR A 24 -1.86 15.44 5.15
CA TYR A 24 -0.43 15.24 4.92
C TYR A 24 -0.15 14.57 3.58
N MET A 25 0.97 14.92 2.98
CA MET A 25 1.54 14.14 1.88
C MET A 25 2.08 12.82 2.42
N VAL A 26 1.82 11.72 1.73
CA VAL A 26 2.26 10.38 2.14
C VAL A 26 3.30 9.88 1.15
N GLY A 27 4.48 9.57 1.67
CA GLY A 27 5.49 8.80 0.95
C GLY A 27 5.33 7.31 1.24
N VAL A 28 5.57 6.47 0.26
CA VAL A 28 5.58 5.01 0.42
C VAL A 28 7.00 4.51 0.15
N LYS A 29 7.50 3.68 1.05
CA LYS A 29 8.79 2.99 0.90
C LYS A 29 8.57 1.50 1.10
N LEU A 30 9.00 0.70 0.13
CA LEU A 30 9.06 -0.75 0.26
C LEU A 30 10.37 -1.12 0.97
N LEU A 31 10.28 -2.01 1.93
CA LEU A 31 11.40 -2.51 2.72
C LEU A 31 11.54 -4.01 2.47
N GLU A 32 12.76 -4.49 2.43
CA GLU A 32 13.04 -5.93 2.24
C GLU A 32 12.86 -6.71 3.55
N HIS A 33 13.17 -6.07 4.70
CA HIS A 33 13.12 -6.70 6.00
C HIS A 33 12.27 -5.90 6.99
N GLU A 34 11.61 -6.61 7.91
CA GLU A 34 10.80 -5.99 8.96
C GLU A 34 11.65 -5.14 9.92
N GLU A 35 12.90 -5.53 10.14
CA GLU A 35 13.84 -4.82 11.00
C GLU A 35 14.19 -3.43 10.49
N ASP A 36 14.01 -3.17 9.20
CA ASP A 36 14.25 -1.86 8.60
C ASP A 36 13.13 -0.85 8.86
N LEU A 37 12.03 -1.30 9.48
CA LEU A 37 10.96 -0.40 9.89
C LEU A 37 11.45 0.62 10.92
N PRO A 38 11.18 1.92 10.72
CA PRO A 38 11.54 2.92 11.71
C PRO A 38 10.89 2.62 13.07
N ALA A 39 11.62 2.85 14.17
CA ALA A 39 11.12 2.62 15.52
C ALA A 39 9.80 3.35 15.83
N LYS A 40 9.54 4.48 15.15
CA LYS A 40 8.30 5.25 15.25
C LYS A 40 7.15 4.69 14.42
N ALA A 41 7.39 3.68 13.60
CA ALA A 41 6.35 3.09 12.76
C ALA A 41 5.30 2.37 13.61
N ARG A 42 4.04 2.68 13.35
CA ARG A 42 2.90 2.05 14.01
C ARG A 42 2.45 0.86 13.18
N ARG A 43 2.54 -0.33 13.74
CA ARG A 43 2.05 -1.55 13.12
C ARG A 43 0.57 -1.73 13.45
N PRO A 44 -0.34 -1.88 12.46
CA PRO A 44 -1.77 -1.96 12.69
C PRO A 44 -2.17 -2.99 13.73
N LEU A 45 -1.74 -4.22 13.59
CA LEU A 45 -2.09 -5.30 14.52
C LEU A 45 -1.58 -5.05 15.95
N ARG A 46 -0.35 -4.58 16.07
CA ARG A 46 0.29 -4.36 17.38
C ARG A 46 -0.20 -3.08 18.10
N HIS A 47 -0.44 -2.01 17.33
CA HIS A 47 -0.77 -0.70 17.91
C HIS A 47 -2.28 -0.44 18.00
N PHE A 48 -3.06 -1.01 17.10
CA PHE A 48 -4.51 -0.79 17.04
C PHE A 48 -5.32 -2.05 17.38
N GLY A 49 -4.65 -3.19 17.56
CA GLY A 49 -5.31 -4.48 17.80
C GLY A 49 -6.13 -4.98 16.60
N SER A 50 -5.93 -4.42 15.43
CA SER A 50 -6.72 -4.71 14.23
C SER A 50 -5.85 -4.65 12.99
N ARG A 51 -6.11 -5.54 12.04
CA ARG A 51 -5.53 -5.49 10.71
C ARG A 51 -6.16 -4.37 9.91
N LEU A 52 -5.37 -3.70 9.09
CA LEU A 52 -5.86 -2.64 8.18
C LEU A 52 -5.52 -3.00 6.73
N PRO A 53 -6.43 -2.78 5.77
CA PRO A 53 -6.05 -2.81 4.37
C PRO A 53 -5.12 -1.63 4.05
N ALA A 54 -4.28 -1.78 3.04
CA ALA A 54 -3.28 -0.77 2.66
C ALA A 54 -3.90 0.61 2.39
N CYS A 55 -5.06 0.65 1.73
CA CYS A 55 -5.78 1.90 1.48
C CYS A 55 -6.18 2.63 2.77
N ARG A 56 -6.54 1.89 3.82
CA ARG A 56 -6.87 2.47 5.11
C ARG A 56 -5.63 2.93 5.87
N ALA A 57 -4.53 2.18 5.76
CA ALA A 57 -3.24 2.60 6.32
C ALA A 57 -2.77 3.92 5.70
N LEU A 58 -2.86 4.06 4.37
CA LEU A 58 -2.59 5.31 3.66
C LEU A 58 -3.50 6.44 4.13
N ASN A 59 -4.79 6.16 4.33
CA ASN A 59 -5.73 7.16 4.81
C ASN A 59 -5.42 7.64 6.25
N VAL A 60 -5.04 6.73 7.13
CA VAL A 60 -4.58 7.06 8.49
C VAL A 60 -3.30 7.91 8.44
N ALA A 61 -2.34 7.50 7.63
CA ALA A 61 -1.08 8.25 7.47
C ALA A 61 -1.33 9.68 6.99
N ARG A 62 -2.15 9.87 5.96
CA ARG A 62 -2.45 11.21 5.42
C ARG A 62 -3.29 12.07 6.38
N THR A 63 -4.12 11.46 7.21
CA THR A 63 -5.00 12.19 8.13
C THR A 63 -4.25 12.66 9.37
N TYR A 64 -3.43 11.78 9.95
CA TYR A 64 -2.76 12.02 11.21
C TYR A 64 -1.26 12.33 11.11
N GLY A 65 -0.67 12.21 9.92
CA GLY A 65 0.76 12.36 9.73
C GLY A 65 1.59 11.25 10.39
N TRP A 66 1.00 10.08 10.59
CA TRP A 66 1.67 8.96 11.24
C TRP A 66 2.45 8.10 10.25
N VAL A 67 3.56 7.56 10.72
CA VAL A 67 4.28 6.53 10.00
C VAL A 67 3.63 5.19 10.29
N ILE A 68 3.09 4.56 9.26
CA ILE A 68 2.44 3.24 9.36
C ILE A 68 3.35 2.22 8.68
N GLY A 69 3.71 1.18 9.41
CA GLY A 69 4.43 0.02 8.88
C GLY A 69 3.49 -1.15 8.72
N GLN A 70 3.48 -1.80 7.57
CA GLN A 70 2.66 -2.99 7.33
C GLN A 70 3.49 -4.16 6.84
N THR A 71 3.21 -5.32 7.41
CA THR A 71 3.59 -6.63 6.88
C THR A 71 2.32 -7.39 6.47
N LEU A 72 2.47 -8.61 5.94
CA LEU A 72 1.31 -9.47 5.64
C LEU A 72 0.44 -9.76 6.86
N GLU A 73 1.03 -9.80 8.06
CA GLU A 73 0.27 -9.94 9.30
C GLU A 73 -0.67 -8.78 9.58
N ASP A 74 -0.27 -7.58 9.19
CA ASP A 74 -0.98 -6.34 9.50
C ASP A 74 -2.12 -6.03 8.55
N THR A 75 -2.20 -6.75 7.41
CA THR A 75 -3.23 -6.53 6.39
C THR A 75 -4.16 -7.73 6.24
N PHE A 76 -5.39 -7.48 5.86
CA PHE A 76 -6.32 -8.53 5.43
C PHE A 76 -6.73 -8.37 3.95
N CYS A 77 -6.35 -7.28 3.31
CA CYS A 77 -6.68 -7.03 1.92
C CYS A 77 -5.59 -7.61 1.00
N VAL A 78 -5.88 -8.75 0.40
CA VAL A 78 -4.94 -9.46 -0.48
C VAL A 78 -4.66 -8.65 -1.75
N LEU A 79 -5.64 -7.92 -2.25
CA LEU A 79 -5.48 -7.02 -3.40
C LEU A 79 -4.46 -5.91 -3.11
N GLY A 80 -4.56 -5.28 -1.95
CA GLY A 80 -3.58 -4.29 -1.50
C GLY A 80 -2.21 -4.89 -1.28
N ALA A 81 -2.13 -6.09 -0.69
CA ALA A 81 -0.87 -6.80 -0.51
C ALA A 81 -0.20 -7.14 -1.86
N ALA A 82 -0.98 -7.55 -2.85
CA ALA A 82 -0.47 -7.81 -4.21
C ALA A 82 0.00 -6.53 -4.91
N ALA A 83 -0.76 -5.43 -4.78
CA ALA A 83 -0.38 -4.15 -5.36
C ALA A 83 0.95 -3.61 -4.82
N PHE A 84 1.30 -3.94 -3.58
CA PHE A 84 2.58 -3.60 -2.97
C PHE A 84 3.64 -4.69 -3.11
N GLY A 85 3.38 -5.76 -3.88
CA GLY A 85 4.32 -6.85 -4.08
C GLY A 85 4.57 -7.73 -2.86
N MET A 86 3.71 -7.70 -1.86
CA MET A 86 3.81 -8.55 -0.66
C MET A 86 3.37 -9.98 -0.92
N VAL A 87 2.65 -10.24 -2.00
CA VAL A 87 2.13 -11.54 -2.40
C VAL A 87 2.57 -11.83 -3.83
N GLU A 88 3.32 -12.90 -4.00
CA GLU A 88 3.92 -13.25 -5.30
C GLU A 88 2.99 -14.03 -6.24
N ARG A 89 1.94 -14.68 -5.71
CA ARG A 89 1.15 -15.63 -6.50
C ARG A 89 -0.26 -15.14 -6.82
N PRO A 90 -0.59 -15.01 -8.12
CA PRO A 90 -1.96 -14.74 -8.58
C PRO A 90 -2.99 -15.76 -8.10
N ASP A 91 -2.59 -17.04 -8.08
CA ASP A 91 -3.44 -18.16 -7.65
C ASP A 91 -4.00 -17.97 -6.25
N TYR A 92 -3.25 -17.33 -5.37
CA TYR A 92 -3.71 -17.03 -4.02
C TYR A 92 -4.86 -16.02 -4.03
N LEU A 93 -4.83 -15.04 -4.91
CA LEU A 93 -5.90 -14.04 -5.05
C LEU A 93 -7.17 -14.66 -5.64
N LEU A 94 -7.03 -15.51 -6.64
CA LEU A 94 -8.15 -16.24 -7.23
C LEU A 94 -8.79 -17.16 -6.18
N ALA A 95 -7.97 -17.92 -5.44
CA ALA A 95 -8.44 -18.82 -4.39
C ALA A 95 -9.08 -18.10 -3.19
N SER A 96 -8.73 -16.83 -2.95
CA SER A 96 -9.29 -16.05 -1.84
C SER A 96 -10.70 -15.54 -2.07
N GLY A 97 -11.20 -15.57 -3.30
CA GLY A 97 -12.49 -15.00 -3.69
C GLY A 97 -12.58 -13.48 -3.55
N LEU A 98 -11.47 -12.81 -3.24
CA LEU A 98 -11.44 -11.37 -3.01
C LEU A 98 -11.71 -10.56 -4.28
N ILE A 99 -11.25 -11.06 -5.41
CA ILE A 99 -11.49 -10.45 -6.71
C ILE A 99 -12.93 -10.75 -7.19
N GLY A 100 -13.51 -11.85 -6.75
CA GLY A 100 -14.89 -12.25 -7.08
C GLY A 100 -15.97 -11.20 -6.75
N HIS A 101 -15.68 -10.27 -5.83
CA HIS A 101 -16.54 -9.12 -5.58
C HIS A 101 -16.55 -8.10 -6.72
N HIS A 102 -15.56 -8.17 -7.63
CA HIS A 102 -15.40 -7.25 -8.74
C HIS A 102 -15.53 -7.94 -10.10
N ALA A 103 -15.65 -9.25 -10.12
CA ALA A 103 -15.76 -10.05 -11.32
C ALA A 103 -17.04 -10.92 -11.30
N ARG A 104 -17.63 -11.12 -12.47
CA ARG A 104 -18.89 -11.86 -12.61
C ARG A 104 -18.73 -13.37 -12.44
N ASP A 105 -17.60 -13.91 -12.86
CA ASP A 105 -17.26 -15.32 -12.86
C ASP A 105 -15.77 -15.53 -12.81
N GLU A 106 -15.31 -16.77 -12.66
CA GLU A 106 -13.89 -17.12 -12.52
C GLU A 106 -13.03 -16.70 -13.72
N GLU A 107 -13.59 -16.74 -14.93
CA GLU A 107 -12.89 -16.31 -16.15
C GLU A 107 -12.67 -14.79 -16.15
N ALA A 108 -13.70 -14.03 -15.79
CA ALA A 108 -13.59 -12.57 -15.64
C ALA A 108 -12.63 -12.18 -14.51
N GLU A 109 -12.60 -12.96 -13.43
CA GLU A 109 -11.67 -12.78 -12.31
C GLU A 109 -10.22 -12.97 -12.75
N ARG A 110 -9.94 -14.03 -13.51
CA ARG A 110 -8.63 -14.31 -14.07
C ARG A 110 -8.20 -13.23 -15.07
N ALA A 111 -9.08 -12.83 -15.97
CA ALA A 111 -8.80 -11.75 -16.93
C ALA A 111 -8.53 -10.42 -16.25
N LEU A 112 -9.27 -10.09 -15.19
CA LEU A 112 -9.04 -8.90 -14.37
C LEU A 112 -7.65 -8.94 -13.70
N TRP A 113 -7.29 -10.09 -13.14
CA TRP A 113 -5.98 -10.26 -12.55
C TRP A 113 -4.83 -10.10 -13.56
N GLU A 114 -4.93 -10.73 -14.72
CA GLU A 114 -3.92 -10.60 -15.78
C GLU A 114 -3.78 -9.15 -16.27
N ALA A 115 -4.89 -8.45 -16.43
CA ALA A 115 -4.88 -7.03 -16.78
C ALA A 115 -4.23 -6.16 -15.71
N LEU A 116 -4.49 -6.43 -14.43
CA LEU A 116 -3.86 -5.74 -13.31
C LEU A 116 -2.37 -6.04 -13.24
N ARG A 117 -1.97 -7.30 -13.41
CA ARG A 117 -0.58 -7.73 -13.42
C ARG A 117 0.21 -7.07 -14.55
N ALA A 118 -0.31 -7.09 -15.77
CA ALA A 118 0.33 -6.46 -16.92
C ALA A 118 0.52 -4.95 -16.73
N ARG A 119 -0.38 -4.30 -15.98
CA ARG A 119 -0.37 -2.86 -15.81
C ARG A 119 0.51 -2.39 -14.64
N PHE A 120 0.65 -3.18 -13.58
CA PHE A 120 1.28 -2.75 -12.34
C PHE A 120 2.52 -3.53 -11.94
N LEU A 121 2.75 -4.70 -12.49
CA LEU A 121 3.85 -5.59 -12.09
C LEU A 121 4.92 -5.76 -13.17
N GLU A 122 4.75 -5.21 -14.36
CA GLU A 122 5.80 -5.24 -15.37
C GLU A 122 6.81 -4.11 -15.14
N PRO A 123 8.13 -4.43 -15.19
CA PRO A 123 9.17 -3.43 -15.04
C PRO A 123 9.08 -2.38 -16.15
N GLY A 124 8.88 -1.13 -15.78
CA GLY A 124 8.84 -0.01 -16.73
C GLY A 124 7.44 0.51 -17.09
N ALA A 125 6.41 -0.01 -16.42
CA ALA A 125 5.08 0.60 -16.53
C ALA A 125 4.95 1.87 -15.69
#